data_6f24dbd31c61995984d2b9f3a6b49b0a
#
_entry.id   6f24dbd31c61995984d2b9f3a6b49b0a
#
_cell.length_a   1.000
_cell.length_b   1.000
_cell.length_c   1.000
_cell.angle_alpha   90.00
_cell.angle_beta   90.00
_cell.angle_gamma   90.00
#
_symmetry.space_group_name_H-M   'P 1'
#
loop_
_entity.id
_entity.type
_entity.pdbx_description
1 polymer ?
#
loop_
_entity_poly.entity_id
_entity_poly.type
_entity_poly.pdbx_seq_one_letter_code
_entity_poly.pdbx_strand_id
1 'polypeptide(L)'
;MMKSVRLFNANTLFKVSLIMIVMVAAIYVIGFSVGSAAGKSDRENTDDSTAVVEENDDIAYSALNTVCCVIGFAGALLINGNAINLYYKVDGSKYARTIKHGGEKFGKSLAGSVIISSVTAVAVSLVLGIFTLMVGDLELKDLPPMVLFSLGASLLSGILIRPLVSTKTANARSILLLITLLVAMFILSATATATSHISYSAALTMSIILTVVGAVGTAVSTVSACRYIKENWQF
;
A
#
# COMPACT_ATOMS: atom_id res chain seq x y z
N MET A 1 11.23 -18.78 6.34
CA MET A 1 10.29 -17.70 6.02
C MET A 1 9.62 -17.90 4.67
N MET A 2 10.33 -17.99 3.54
CA MET A 2 9.71 -18.17 2.20
C MET A 2 8.79 -19.39 2.08
N LYS A 3 9.16 -20.56 2.65
CA LYS A 3 8.30 -21.77 2.64
C LYS A 3 6.98 -21.54 3.40
N SER A 4 7.00 -20.80 4.52
CA SER A 4 5.80 -20.46 5.29
C SER A 4 4.91 -19.45 4.55
N VAL A 5 5.51 -18.45 3.90
CA VAL A 5 4.81 -17.48 3.05
C VAL A 5 4.11 -18.21 1.89
N ARG A 6 4.81 -19.13 1.22
CA ARG A 6 4.23 -19.90 0.12
C ARG A 6 3.05 -20.77 0.58
N LEU A 7 3.13 -21.34 1.78
CA LEU A 7 2.07 -22.17 2.33
C LEU A 7 0.77 -21.38 2.57
N PHE A 8 0.88 -20.12 3.06
CA PHE A 8 -0.28 -19.32 3.45
C PHE A 8 -0.69 -18.26 2.41
N ASN A 9 0.21 -17.88 1.48
CA ASN A 9 -0.07 -16.87 0.46
C ASN A 9 -0.19 -17.43 -0.97
N ALA A 10 0.02 -18.73 -1.19
CA ALA A 10 -0.11 -19.35 -2.51
C ALA A 10 -1.59 -19.52 -2.95
N ASN A 11 -2.48 -18.65 -2.51
CA ASN A 11 -3.90 -18.74 -2.75
C ASN A 11 -4.34 -17.84 -3.92
N THR A 12 -5.48 -18.20 -4.52
CA THR A 12 -6.15 -17.42 -5.58
C THR A 12 -6.37 -15.97 -5.17
N LEU A 13 -6.72 -15.71 -3.89
CA LEU A 13 -6.92 -14.36 -3.35
C LEU A 13 -5.66 -13.49 -3.38
N PHE A 14 -4.48 -14.07 -3.13
CA PHE A 14 -3.22 -13.34 -3.24
C PHE A 14 -2.94 -12.91 -4.68
N LYS A 15 -3.19 -13.83 -5.64
CA LYS A 15 -3.07 -13.51 -7.07
C LYS A 15 -4.06 -12.42 -7.50
N VAL A 16 -5.30 -12.50 -7.01
CA VAL A 16 -6.32 -11.47 -7.26
C VAL A 16 -5.89 -10.11 -6.70
N SER A 17 -5.32 -10.07 -5.50
CA SER A 17 -4.81 -8.81 -4.91
C SER A 17 -3.70 -8.20 -5.76
N LEU A 18 -2.76 -9.01 -6.27
CA LEU A 18 -1.72 -8.53 -7.17
C LEU A 18 -2.29 -8.04 -8.51
N ILE A 19 -3.26 -8.76 -9.09
CA ILE A 19 -3.93 -8.33 -10.32
C ILE A 19 -4.65 -7.00 -10.10
N MET A 20 -5.35 -6.81 -8.99
CA MET A 20 -6.02 -5.55 -8.67
C MET A 20 -5.03 -4.38 -8.57
N ILE A 21 -3.87 -4.58 -7.93
CA ILE A 21 -2.80 -3.56 -7.86
C ILE A 21 -2.31 -3.19 -9.26
N VAL A 22 -2.04 -4.19 -10.10
CA VAL A 22 -1.59 -3.96 -11.48
C VAL A 22 -2.66 -3.25 -12.30
N MET A 23 -3.96 -3.62 -12.13
CA MET A 23 -5.05 -2.93 -12.83
C MET A 23 -5.16 -1.46 -12.44
N VAL A 24 -5.05 -1.13 -11.15
CA VAL A 24 -5.09 0.28 -10.70
C VAL A 24 -3.90 1.06 -11.27
N ALA A 25 -2.70 0.48 -11.27
CA ALA A 25 -1.54 1.08 -11.88
C ALA A 25 -1.71 1.29 -13.40
N ALA A 26 -2.29 0.31 -14.11
CA ALA A 26 -2.56 0.42 -15.54
C ALA A 26 -3.62 1.50 -15.85
N ILE A 27 -4.68 1.62 -15.05
CA ILE A 27 -5.69 2.68 -15.19
C ILE A 27 -5.04 4.06 -15.02
N TYR A 28 -4.14 4.21 -14.02
CA TYR A 28 -3.39 5.45 -13.85
C TYR A 28 -2.56 5.78 -15.10
N VAL A 29 -1.77 4.81 -15.60
CA VAL A 29 -0.92 5.02 -16.79
C VAL A 29 -1.75 5.44 -18.00
N ILE A 30 -2.88 4.78 -18.26
CA ILE A 30 -3.78 5.10 -19.37
C ILE A 30 -4.39 6.50 -19.17
N GLY A 31 -4.96 6.78 -18.02
CA GLY A 31 -5.60 8.07 -17.71
C GLY A 31 -4.61 9.23 -17.80
N PHE A 32 -3.41 9.04 -17.28
CA PHE A 32 -2.34 10.03 -17.34
C PHE A 32 -1.84 10.27 -18.77
N SER A 33 -1.65 9.20 -19.56
CA SER A 33 -1.23 9.32 -20.97
C SER A 33 -2.27 10.08 -21.81
N VAL A 34 -3.56 9.83 -21.58
CA VAL A 34 -4.64 10.55 -22.29
C VAL A 34 -4.70 12.01 -21.84
N GLY A 35 -4.60 12.27 -20.53
CA GLY A 35 -4.61 13.62 -19.98
C GLY A 35 -3.44 14.49 -20.47
N SER A 36 -2.23 13.95 -20.47
CA SER A 36 -1.04 14.65 -20.95
C SER A 36 -1.08 14.91 -22.48
N ALA A 37 -1.64 13.98 -23.25
CA ALA A 37 -1.84 14.17 -24.69
C ALA A 37 -2.86 15.28 -25.00
N ALA A 38 -3.98 15.33 -24.26
CA ALA A 38 -4.98 16.37 -24.39
C ALA A 38 -4.42 17.76 -24.00
N GLY A 39 -3.69 17.85 -22.88
CA GLY A 39 -3.09 19.10 -22.42
C GLY A 39 -2.02 19.66 -23.38
N LYS A 40 -1.30 18.82 -24.11
CA LYS A 40 -0.36 19.27 -25.15
C LYS A 40 -1.06 19.85 -26.37
N SER A 41 -2.23 19.33 -26.76
CA SER A 41 -3.02 19.86 -27.88
C SER A 41 -3.59 21.25 -27.60
N ASP A 42 -3.95 21.55 -26.35
CA ASP A 42 -4.47 22.85 -25.96
C ASP A 42 -3.37 23.92 -25.83
N ARG A 43 -2.12 23.51 -25.53
CA ARG A 43 -0.95 24.41 -25.40
C ARG A 43 -0.50 25.00 -26.76
N GLU A 44 -0.70 24.31 -27.86
CA GLU A 44 -0.37 24.85 -29.20
C GLU A 44 -1.22 26.06 -29.60
N ASN A 45 -2.35 26.30 -28.86
CA ASN A 45 -3.30 27.36 -29.19
C ASN A 45 -3.31 28.57 -28.23
N THR A 46 -2.42 28.62 -27.23
CA THR A 46 -2.43 29.70 -26.23
C THR A 46 -1.02 30.22 -25.94
N ASP A 47 -0.80 31.53 -26.21
CA ASP A 47 0.49 32.23 -26.04
C ASP A 47 0.91 32.54 -24.60
N ASP A 48 0.16 32.11 -23.58
CA ASP A 48 0.37 32.47 -22.16
C ASP A 48 0.92 31.25 -21.36
N SER A 49 2.22 30.97 -21.54
CA SER A 49 2.77 29.63 -21.29
C SER A 49 3.39 29.36 -19.92
N THR A 50 3.69 30.36 -19.07
CA THR A 50 4.51 30.13 -17.85
C THR A 50 3.70 29.77 -16.62
N ALA A 51 2.58 30.41 -16.33
CA ALA A 51 1.74 30.10 -15.15
C ALA A 51 0.99 28.78 -15.26
N VAL A 52 0.62 28.40 -16.48
CA VAL A 52 -0.09 27.13 -16.76
C VAL A 52 0.82 25.92 -16.61
N VAL A 53 2.14 26.07 -16.79
CA VAL A 53 3.11 24.96 -16.65
C VAL A 53 3.30 24.57 -15.20
N GLU A 54 3.48 25.51 -14.27
CA GLU A 54 3.68 25.23 -12.83
C GLU A 54 2.43 24.58 -12.21
N GLU A 55 1.21 25.05 -12.57
CA GLU A 55 -0.03 24.49 -12.06
C GLU A 55 -0.26 23.03 -12.50
N ASN A 56 0.13 22.67 -13.74
CA ASN A 56 0.00 21.30 -14.22
C ASN A 56 0.99 20.32 -13.57
N ASP A 57 2.20 20.75 -13.27
CA ASP A 57 3.21 19.89 -12.63
C ASP A 57 2.81 19.55 -11.19
N ASP A 58 2.23 20.50 -10.45
CA ASP A 58 1.68 20.26 -9.11
C ASP A 58 0.52 19.27 -9.12
N ILE A 59 -0.36 19.37 -10.12
CA ILE A 59 -1.50 18.44 -10.29
C ILE A 59 -1.01 17.03 -10.61
N ALA A 60 -0.03 16.89 -11.50
CA ALA A 60 0.54 15.59 -11.86
C ALA A 60 1.22 14.91 -10.67
N TYR A 61 2.02 15.64 -9.91
CA TYR A 61 2.67 15.15 -8.70
C TYR A 61 1.64 14.72 -7.64
N SER A 62 0.63 15.56 -7.37
CA SER A 62 -0.43 15.27 -6.40
C SER A 62 -1.22 14.01 -6.76
N ALA A 63 -1.61 13.88 -8.04
CA ALA A 63 -2.33 12.71 -8.54
C ALA A 63 -1.49 11.44 -8.41
N LEU A 64 -0.22 11.48 -8.83
CA LEU A 64 0.71 10.36 -8.73
C LEU A 64 0.94 9.94 -7.28
N ASN A 65 1.21 10.91 -6.39
CA ASN A 65 1.44 10.64 -4.97
C ASN A 65 0.21 10.02 -4.32
N THR A 66 -0.98 10.52 -4.64
CA THR A 66 -2.26 9.97 -4.17
C THR A 66 -2.44 8.51 -4.63
N VAL A 67 -2.22 8.22 -5.91
CA VAL A 67 -2.33 6.86 -6.45
C VAL A 67 -1.32 5.91 -5.81
N CYS A 68 -0.07 6.34 -5.64
CA CYS A 68 0.96 5.55 -4.98
C CYS A 68 0.62 5.24 -3.52
N CYS A 69 0.04 6.21 -2.78
CA CYS A 69 -0.44 6.00 -1.41
C CYS A 69 -1.60 5.02 -1.34
N VAL A 70 -2.57 5.18 -2.23
CA VAL A 70 -3.73 4.29 -2.33
C VAL A 70 -3.28 2.86 -2.62
N ILE A 71 -2.42 2.67 -3.62
CA ILE A 71 -1.87 1.35 -3.96
C ILE A 71 -1.04 0.80 -2.80
N GLY A 72 -0.20 1.63 -2.18
CA GLY A 72 0.61 1.23 -1.03
C GLY A 72 -0.24 0.75 0.14
N PHE A 73 -1.21 1.53 0.58
CA PHE A 73 -2.06 1.19 1.72
C PHE A 73 -3.07 0.08 1.40
N ALA A 74 -3.89 0.27 0.38
CA ALA A 74 -4.96 -0.68 0.05
C ALA A 74 -4.39 -2.02 -0.44
N GLY A 75 -3.36 -2.00 -1.28
CA GLY A 75 -2.67 -3.19 -1.73
C GLY A 75 -2.06 -3.98 -0.58
N ALA A 76 -1.38 -3.30 0.35
CA ALA A 76 -0.84 -3.93 1.55
C ALA A 76 -1.93 -4.48 2.48
N LEU A 77 -3.03 -3.75 2.65
CA LEU A 77 -4.16 -4.20 3.45
C LEU A 77 -4.80 -5.46 2.86
N LEU A 78 -4.94 -5.55 1.54
CA LEU A 78 -5.45 -6.73 0.86
C LEU A 78 -4.51 -7.93 1.01
N ILE A 79 -3.20 -7.74 0.85
CA ILE A 79 -2.20 -8.80 1.00
C ILE A 79 -2.19 -9.32 2.43
N ASN A 80 -2.13 -8.43 3.42
CA ASN A 80 -2.12 -8.78 4.84
C ASN A 80 -3.46 -9.39 5.29
N GLY A 81 -4.58 -8.83 4.83
CA GLY A 81 -5.93 -9.33 5.11
C GLY A 81 -6.15 -10.73 4.56
N ASN A 82 -5.63 -11.03 3.37
CA ASN A 82 -5.70 -12.38 2.80
C ASN A 82 -4.92 -13.40 3.62
N ALA A 83 -3.73 -13.06 4.10
CA ALA A 83 -2.95 -13.94 4.97
C ALA A 83 -3.71 -14.25 6.28
N ILE A 84 -4.40 -13.25 6.85
CA ILE A 84 -5.21 -13.40 8.06
C ILE A 84 -6.49 -14.21 7.78
N ASN A 85 -7.17 -13.95 6.66
CA ASN A 85 -8.38 -14.68 6.30
C ASN A 85 -8.12 -16.17 6.08
N LEU A 86 -6.96 -16.55 5.55
CA LEU A 86 -6.56 -17.96 5.43
C LEU A 86 -6.45 -18.65 6.79
N TYR A 87 -6.01 -17.94 7.83
CA TYR A 87 -5.98 -18.47 9.19
C TYR A 87 -7.36 -18.85 9.73
N TYR A 88 -8.40 -18.05 9.37
CA TYR A 88 -9.76 -18.24 9.84
C TYR A 88 -10.65 -19.08 8.90
N LYS A 89 -10.26 -19.32 7.67
CA LYS A 89 -10.99 -20.22 6.77
C LYS A 89 -10.87 -21.66 7.26
N VAL A 90 -12.03 -22.27 7.53
CA VAL A 90 -12.20 -23.54 8.24
C VAL A 90 -11.38 -24.69 7.64
N ASP A 91 -11.25 -24.77 6.33
CA ASP A 91 -10.60 -25.93 5.68
C ASP A 91 -9.06 -25.84 5.66
N GLY A 92 -8.50 -24.65 5.45
CA GLY A 92 -7.04 -24.45 5.51
C GLY A 92 -6.51 -24.39 6.95
N SER A 93 -7.31 -23.86 7.89
CA SER A 93 -6.91 -23.71 9.29
C SER A 93 -6.92 -25.03 10.07
N LYS A 94 -7.82 -25.98 9.72
CA LYS A 94 -7.80 -27.32 10.32
C LYS A 94 -6.45 -28.00 10.12
N TYR A 95 -5.96 -28.00 8.86
CA TYR A 95 -4.66 -28.59 8.55
C TYR A 95 -3.50 -27.79 9.16
N ALA A 96 -3.56 -26.47 9.12
CA ALA A 96 -2.51 -25.64 9.72
C ALA A 96 -2.44 -25.81 11.26
N ARG A 97 -3.57 -26.07 11.92
CA ARG A 97 -3.63 -26.33 13.38
C ARG A 97 -3.02 -27.67 13.77
N THR A 98 -3.03 -28.66 12.90
CA THR A 98 -2.42 -29.98 13.16
C THR A 98 -0.92 -30.03 12.92
N ILE A 99 -0.33 -28.99 12.29
CA ILE A 99 1.11 -28.94 12.03
C ILE A 99 1.85 -28.51 13.30
N LYS A 100 2.86 -29.31 13.68
CA LYS A 100 3.79 -28.95 14.76
C LYS A 100 4.37 -27.55 14.50
N HIS A 101 4.30 -26.67 15.51
CA HIS A 101 4.71 -25.27 15.40
C HIS A 101 3.90 -24.43 14.36
N GLY A 102 2.64 -24.80 14.11
CA GLY A 102 1.80 -24.09 13.12
C GLY A 102 1.65 -22.59 13.41
N GLY A 103 1.43 -22.21 14.68
CA GLY A 103 1.34 -20.81 15.10
C GLY A 103 2.60 -19.99 14.80
N GLU A 104 3.80 -20.57 15.01
CA GLU A 104 5.05 -19.91 14.68
C GLU A 104 5.23 -19.76 13.15
N LYS A 105 4.86 -20.78 12.38
CA LYS A 105 4.90 -20.72 10.92
C LYS A 105 3.94 -19.69 10.37
N PHE A 106 2.76 -19.56 10.96
CA PHE A 106 1.79 -18.54 10.59
C PHE A 106 2.29 -17.13 10.93
N GLY A 107 2.86 -16.91 12.12
CA GLY A 107 3.49 -15.65 12.48
C GLY A 107 4.60 -15.23 11.50
N LYS A 108 5.46 -16.19 11.09
CA LYS A 108 6.47 -15.96 10.03
C LYS A 108 5.84 -15.63 8.68
N SER A 109 4.67 -16.19 8.37
CA SER A 109 3.93 -15.86 7.15
C SER A 109 3.38 -14.44 7.18
N LEU A 110 2.84 -13.99 8.31
CA LEU A 110 2.38 -12.60 8.48
C LEU A 110 3.51 -11.60 8.32
N ALA A 111 4.66 -11.83 8.97
CA ALA A 111 5.83 -10.99 8.77
C ALA A 111 6.28 -10.96 7.30
N GLY A 112 6.21 -12.11 6.63
CA GLY A 112 6.50 -12.22 5.20
C GLY A 112 5.52 -11.46 4.32
N SER A 113 4.22 -11.46 4.64
CA SER A 113 3.22 -10.70 3.89
C SER A 113 3.45 -9.18 3.98
N VAL A 114 3.88 -8.68 5.16
CA VAL A 114 4.26 -7.29 5.34
C VAL A 114 5.45 -6.90 4.45
N ILE A 115 6.48 -7.74 4.42
CA ILE A 115 7.65 -7.48 3.56
C ILE A 115 7.25 -7.48 2.08
N ILE A 116 6.46 -8.47 1.65
CA ILE A 116 6.00 -8.55 0.26
C ILE A 116 5.16 -7.32 -0.10
N SER A 117 4.22 -6.91 0.75
CA SER A 117 3.39 -5.73 0.48
C SER A 117 4.22 -4.44 0.39
N SER A 118 5.20 -4.28 1.27
CA SER A 118 6.09 -3.10 1.26
C SER A 118 6.98 -3.07 0.01
N VAL A 119 7.55 -4.22 -0.39
CA VAL A 119 8.33 -4.32 -1.63
C VAL A 119 7.46 -4.05 -2.85
N THR A 120 6.22 -4.56 -2.86
CA THR A 120 5.27 -4.31 -3.95
C THR A 120 4.92 -2.82 -4.05
N ALA A 121 4.66 -2.15 -2.92
CA ALA A 121 4.37 -0.72 -2.88
C ALA A 121 5.52 0.11 -3.45
N VAL A 122 6.76 -0.16 -3.02
CA VAL A 122 7.96 0.51 -3.54
C VAL A 122 8.14 0.24 -5.03
N ALA A 123 8.02 -1.00 -5.47
CA ALA A 123 8.20 -1.37 -6.88
C ALA A 123 7.18 -0.66 -7.79
N VAL A 124 5.91 -0.65 -7.39
CA VAL A 124 4.85 0.02 -8.17
C VAL A 124 5.07 1.53 -8.19
N SER A 125 5.41 2.15 -7.05
CA SER A 125 5.68 3.59 -6.98
C SER A 125 6.87 3.99 -7.83
N LEU A 126 7.94 3.18 -7.86
CA LEU A 126 9.09 3.43 -8.74
C LEU A 126 8.70 3.32 -10.22
N VAL A 127 7.93 2.30 -10.60
CA VAL A 127 7.49 2.13 -11.99
C VAL A 127 6.62 3.31 -12.44
N LEU A 128 5.64 3.70 -11.62
CA LEU A 128 4.76 4.84 -11.94
C LEU A 128 5.53 6.16 -11.96
N GLY A 129 6.44 6.38 -11.02
CA GLY A 129 7.27 7.58 -10.96
C GLY A 129 8.22 7.70 -12.15
N ILE A 130 8.89 6.61 -12.54
CA ILE A 130 9.75 6.59 -13.74
C ILE A 130 8.91 6.84 -15.00
N PHE A 131 7.72 6.25 -15.09
CA PHE A 131 6.81 6.51 -16.22
C PHE A 131 6.43 7.99 -16.31
N THR A 132 6.03 8.63 -15.21
CA THR A 132 5.66 10.05 -15.18
C THR A 132 6.86 10.96 -15.49
N LEU A 133 8.06 10.60 -15.00
CA LEU A 133 9.33 11.27 -15.41
C LEU A 133 9.58 11.22 -16.92
N MET A 134 9.32 10.06 -17.54
CA MET A 134 9.54 9.91 -18.99
C MET A 134 8.56 10.73 -19.84
N VAL A 135 7.37 11.01 -19.30
CA VAL A 135 6.37 11.88 -19.95
C VAL A 135 6.74 13.37 -19.78
N GLY A 136 7.60 13.70 -18.81
CA GLY A 136 8.16 15.05 -18.62
C GLY A 136 7.38 15.91 -17.61
N ASP A 137 6.44 15.32 -16.85
CA ASP A 137 5.60 16.03 -15.90
C ASP A 137 6.05 15.82 -14.44
N LEU A 138 7.29 15.38 -14.21
CA LEU A 138 7.87 15.16 -12.87
C LEU A 138 9.36 15.44 -12.89
N GLU A 139 9.92 15.92 -11.81
CA GLU A 139 11.36 16.05 -11.64
C GLU A 139 11.96 14.86 -10.84
N LEU A 140 13.21 14.53 -11.10
CA LEU A 140 13.91 13.42 -10.43
C LEU A 140 13.96 13.61 -8.89
N LYS A 141 13.95 14.86 -8.42
CA LYS A 141 13.93 15.19 -6.99
C LYS A 141 12.64 14.76 -6.29
N ASP A 142 11.52 14.58 -7.02
CA ASP A 142 10.21 14.27 -6.43
C ASP A 142 10.00 12.76 -6.19
N LEU A 143 10.81 11.92 -6.82
CA LEU A 143 10.74 10.46 -6.65
C LEU A 143 10.99 9.99 -5.20
N PRO A 144 12.03 10.44 -4.47
CA PRO A 144 12.30 9.94 -3.12
C PRO A 144 11.16 10.17 -2.12
N PRO A 145 10.57 11.39 -1.97
CA PRO A 145 9.47 11.59 -1.03
C PRO A 145 8.24 10.77 -1.40
N MET A 146 7.91 10.63 -2.69
CA MET A 146 6.78 9.84 -3.15
C MET A 146 6.94 8.35 -2.85
N VAL A 147 8.11 7.76 -3.12
CA VAL A 147 8.39 6.34 -2.83
C VAL A 147 8.37 6.08 -1.32
N LEU A 148 8.95 6.97 -0.53
CA LEU A 148 8.91 6.88 0.94
C LEU A 148 7.49 7.02 1.48
N PHE A 149 6.67 7.90 0.91
CA PHE A 149 5.29 8.08 1.30
C PHE A 149 4.46 6.82 1.04
N SER A 150 4.61 6.22 -0.15
CA SER A 150 3.98 4.95 -0.50
C SER A 150 4.42 3.80 0.41
N LEU A 151 5.72 3.71 0.72
CA LEU A 151 6.26 2.74 1.67
C LEU A 151 5.66 2.95 3.07
N GLY A 152 5.61 4.19 3.55
CA GLY A 152 4.99 4.55 4.82
C GLY A 152 3.51 4.16 4.87
N ALA A 153 2.76 4.46 3.82
CA ALA A 153 1.35 4.07 3.68
C ALA A 153 1.17 2.53 3.73
N SER A 154 2.02 1.78 3.02
CA SER A 154 2.03 0.31 3.09
C SER A 154 2.31 -0.20 4.49
N LEU A 155 3.28 0.36 5.18
CA LEU A 155 3.63 -0.01 6.55
C LEU A 155 2.51 0.35 7.54
N LEU A 156 1.82 1.48 7.39
CA LEU A 156 0.67 1.83 8.23
C LEU A 156 -0.43 0.77 8.17
N SER A 157 -0.66 0.13 7.01
CA SER A 157 -1.62 -0.97 6.91
C SER A 157 -1.26 -2.15 7.81
N GLY A 158 0.02 -2.36 8.08
CA GLY A 158 0.53 -3.41 8.96
C GLY A 158 0.16 -3.22 10.44
N ILE A 159 -0.15 -1.99 10.87
CA ILE A 159 -0.64 -1.71 12.24
C ILE A 159 -1.96 -2.45 12.50
N LEU A 160 -2.74 -2.69 11.46
CA LEU A 160 -4.04 -3.36 11.55
C LEU A 160 -3.94 -4.89 11.71
N ILE A 161 -2.77 -5.48 11.57
CA ILE A 161 -2.59 -6.93 11.68
C ILE A 161 -3.08 -7.44 13.03
N ARG A 162 -2.72 -6.76 14.13
CA ARG A 162 -3.13 -7.20 15.48
C ARG A 162 -4.64 -7.14 15.70
N PRO A 163 -5.34 -6.01 15.45
CA PRO A 163 -6.80 -5.97 15.58
C PRO A 163 -7.50 -6.95 14.63
N LEU A 164 -7.02 -7.11 13.39
CA LEU A 164 -7.60 -8.07 12.45
C LEU A 164 -7.47 -9.52 12.91
N VAL A 165 -6.31 -9.90 13.48
CA VAL A 165 -6.08 -11.24 14.02
C VAL A 165 -6.90 -11.48 15.28
N SER A 166 -7.16 -10.47 16.10
CA SER A 166 -7.97 -10.62 17.31
C SER A 166 -9.48 -10.72 17.05
N THR A 167 -9.94 -10.24 15.90
CA THR A 167 -11.35 -10.23 15.53
C THR A 167 -11.81 -11.63 15.08
N LYS A 168 -12.65 -12.28 15.88
CA LYS A 168 -13.05 -13.69 15.69
C LYS A 168 -14.07 -13.89 14.56
N THR A 169 -14.98 -12.93 14.35
CA THR A 169 -16.05 -13.07 13.36
C THR A 169 -15.65 -12.50 12.00
N ALA A 170 -16.00 -13.21 10.93
CA ALA A 170 -15.68 -12.77 9.55
C ALA A 170 -16.34 -11.43 9.22
N ASN A 171 -17.59 -11.24 9.62
CA ASN A 171 -18.34 -10.02 9.36
C ASN A 171 -17.70 -8.80 10.05
N ALA A 172 -17.37 -8.90 11.35
CA ALA A 172 -16.72 -7.81 12.07
C ALA A 172 -15.35 -7.46 11.47
N ARG A 173 -14.62 -8.45 10.96
CA ARG A 173 -13.34 -8.24 10.29
C ARG A 173 -13.50 -7.52 8.96
N SER A 174 -14.50 -7.91 8.17
CA SER A 174 -14.80 -7.23 6.90
C SER A 174 -15.26 -5.79 7.13
N ILE A 175 -16.07 -5.53 8.15
CA ILE A 175 -16.49 -4.18 8.54
C ILE A 175 -15.28 -3.36 9.00
N LEU A 176 -14.41 -3.91 9.85
CA LEU A 176 -13.20 -3.24 10.31
C LEU A 176 -12.28 -2.88 9.13
N LEU A 177 -12.09 -3.81 8.19
CA LEU A 177 -11.31 -3.56 6.98
C LEU A 177 -11.91 -2.45 6.13
N LEU A 178 -13.23 -2.47 5.91
CA LEU A 178 -13.92 -1.47 5.10
C LEU A 178 -13.84 -0.08 5.73
N ILE A 179 -14.17 0.05 7.01
CA ILE A 179 -14.11 1.35 7.71
C ILE A 179 -12.68 1.89 7.70
N THR A 180 -11.70 1.05 8.01
CA THR A 180 -10.30 1.49 8.04
C THR A 180 -9.81 1.87 6.65
N LEU A 181 -10.21 1.12 5.61
CA LEU A 181 -9.88 1.47 4.23
C LEU A 181 -10.44 2.86 3.88
N LEU A 182 -11.71 3.12 4.14
CA LEU A 182 -12.34 4.40 3.84
C LEU A 182 -11.69 5.58 4.58
N VAL A 183 -11.47 5.44 5.89
CA VAL A 183 -10.86 6.49 6.71
C VAL A 183 -9.40 6.74 6.29
N ALA A 184 -8.62 5.67 6.11
CA ALA A 184 -7.23 5.80 5.71
C ALA A 184 -7.10 6.38 4.30
N MET A 185 -7.95 5.98 3.36
CA MET A 185 -7.97 6.53 2.00
C MET A 185 -8.24 8.03 2.02
N PHE A 186 -9.21 8.48 2.83
CA PHE A 186 -9.50 9.91 2.97
C PHE A 186 -8.30 10.68 3.56
N ILE A 187 -7.72 10.20 4.66
CA ILE A 187 -6.57 10.85 5.30
C ILE A 187 -5.35 10.85 4.38
N LEU A 188 -5.02 9.71 3.78
CA LEU A 188 -3.84 9.60 2.90
C LEU A 188 -3.99 10.42 1.62
N SER A 189 -5.18 10.48 1.01
CA SER A 189 -5.39 11.33 -0.15
C SER A 189 -5.26 12.81 0.20
N ALA A 190 -5.85 13.25 1.32
CA ALA A 190 -5.72 14.63 1.80
C ALA A 190 -4.26 15.01 2.11
N THR A 191 -3.49 14.11 2.75
CA THR A 191 -2.07 14.35 3.03
C THR A 191 -1.24 14.32 1.75
N ALA A 192 -1.53 13.44 0.81
CA ALA A 192 -0.84 13.38 -0.47
C ALA A 192 -1.05 14.65 -1.30
N THR A 193 -2.28 15.18 -1.32
CA THR A 193 -2.57 16.47 -1.95
C THR A 193 -1.87 17.62 -1.23
N ALA A 194 -1.85 17.62 0.10
CA ALA A 194 -1.17 18.66 0.86
C ALA A 194 0.35 18.67 0.60
N THR A 195 0.96 17.53 0.30
CA THR A 195 2.41 17.45 0.02
C THR A 195 2.82 18.09 -1.30
N SER A 196 1.91 18.29 -2.26
CA SER A 196 2.22 19.00 -3.51
C SER A 196 2.38 20.52 -3.32
N HIS A 197 1.80 21.07 -2.25
CA HIS A 197 1.83 22.50 -1.96
C HIS A 197 2.87 22.91 -0.90
N ILE A 198 3.73 22.01 -0.46
CA ILE A 198 4.77 22.27 0.52
C ILE A 198 6.18 22.12 -0.07
N SER A 199 7.16 22.73 0.58
CA SER A 199 8.56 22.61 0.13
C SER A 199 9.04 21.16 0.10
N TYR A 200 9.94 20.85 -0.81
CA TYR A 200 10.56 19.52 -0.93
C TYR A 200 11.07 18.95 0.40
N SER A 201 11.75 19.79 1.19
CA SER A 201 12.30 19.36 2.49
C SER A 201 11.20 18.97 3.47
N ALA A 202 10.06 19.66 3.47
CA ALA A 202 8.91 19.34 4.30
C ALA A 202 8.22 18.04 3.82
N ALA A 203 8.03 17.87 2.52
CA ALA A 203 7.47 16.66 1.92
C ALA A 203 8.33 15.42 2.25
N LEU A 204 9.65 15.53 2.10
CA LEU A 204 10.60 14.48 2.46
C LEU A 204 10.56 14.15 3.96
N THR A 205 10.54 15.18 4.81
CA THR A 205 10.46 15.00 6.27
C THR A 205 9.16 14.27 6.66
N MET A 206 8.02 14.68 6.12
CA MET A 206 6.73 14.02 6.37
C MET A 206 6.74 12.55 5.89
N SER A 207 7.31 12.27 4.74
CA SER A 207 7.45 10.91 4.21
C SER A 207 8.32 10.02 5.09
N ILE A 208 9.41 10.55 5.62
CA ILE A 208 10.29 9.85 6.57
C ILE A 208 9.54 9.57 7.87
N ILE A 209 8.86 10.58 8.45
CA ILE A 209 8.08 10.41 9.67
C ILE A 209 7.02 9.33 9.50
N LEU A 210 6.26 9.37 8.40
CA LEU A 210 5.23 8.39 8.09
C LEU A 210 5.82 6.98 7.99
N THR A 211 6.96 6.83 7.32
CA THR A 211 7.67 5.57 7.16
C THR A 211 8.16 5.02 8.51
N VAL A 212 8.75 5.87 9.36
CA VAL A 212 9.24 5.46 10.68
C VAL A 212 8.07 5.05 11.59
N VAL A 213 7.02 5.87 11.66
CA VAL A 213 5.81 5.56 12.45
C VAL A 213 5.15 4.27 11.95
N GLY A 214 5.03 4.12 10.63
CA GLY A 214 4.51 2.91 10.00
C GLY A 214 5.37 1.68 10.33
N ALA A 215 6.70 1.79 10.25
CA ALA A 215 7.61 0.67 10.54
C ALA A 215 7.53 0.24 12.01
N VAL A 216 7.60 1.18 12.94
CA VAL A 216 7.50 0.89 14.39
C VAL A 216 6.14 0.30 14.71
N GLY A 217 5.05 0.93 14.25
CA GLY A 217 3.68 0.46 14.50
C GLY A 217 3.43 -0.94 13.94
N THR A 218 3.90 -1.20 12.72
CA THR A 218 3.82 -2.53 12.08
C THR A 218 4.63 -3.58 12.83
N ALA A 219 5.84 -3.26 13.26
CA ALA A 219 6.67 -4.19 14.03
C ALA A 219 5.99 -4.56 15.34
N VAL A 220 5.49 -3.59 16.10
CA VAL A 220 4.77 -3.81 17.37
C VAL A 220 3.50 -4.62 17.12
N SER A 221 2.70 -4.27 16.11
CA SER A 221 1.47 -4.95 15.75
C SER A 221 1.74 -6.42 15.34
N THR A 222 2.74 -6.66 14.51
CA THR A 222 3.11 -8.00 14.04
C THR A 222 3.62 -8.87 15.19
N VAL A 223 4.49 -8.35 16.05
CA VAL A 223 4.99 -9.09 17.23
C VAL A 223 3.85 -9.42 18.18
N SER A 224 2.97 -8.45 18.46
CA SER A 224 1.78 -8.65 19.32
C SER A 224 0.81 -9.67 18.72
N ALA A 225 0.59 -9.63 17.38
CA ALA A 225 -0.22 -10.62 16.69
C ALA A 225 0.38 -12.03 16.77
N CYS A 226 1.70 -12.16 16.56
CA CYS A 226 2.39 -13.44 16.68
C CYS A 226 2.28 -14.03 18.10
N ARG A 227 2.38 -13.20 19.14
CA ARG A 227 2.19 -13.62 20.52
C ARG A 227 0.76 -14.10 20.76
N TYR A 228 -0.22 -13.31 20.34
CA TYR A 228 -1.63 -13.67 20.45
C TYR A 228 -1.96 -14.99 19.76
N ILE A 229 -1.45 -15.19 18.54
CA ILE A 229 -1.63 -16.43 17.78
C ILE A 229 -1.05 -17.62 18.54
N LYS A 230 0.16 -17.47 19.09
CA LYS A 230 0.84 -18.53 19.86
C LYS A 230 0.05 -18.92 21.11
N GLU A 231 -0.49 -17.94 21.83
CA GLU A 231 -1.28 -18.15 23.05
C GLU A 231 -2.67 -18.76 22.76
N ASN A 232 -3.28 -18.38 21.64
CA ASN A 232 -4.62 -18.82 21.24
C ASN A 232 -4.61 -19.93 20.18
N TRP A 233 -3.43 -20.52 19.89
CA TRP A 233 -3.31 -21.65 19.00
C TRP A 233 -3.81 -22.89 19.67
N GLN A 234 -5.13 -23.19 19.52
CA GLN A 234 -5.74 -24.41 20.02
C GLN A 234 -5.54 -25.54 19.02
N PHE A 235 -5.05 -26.67 19.52
CA PHE A 235 -4.94 -27.93 18.80
C PHE A 235 -6.31 -28.56 18.56
#